data_2dbdd7adbf1eb1f80fcb1e11c542ea19
#
_entry.id   2dbdd7adbf1eb1f80fcb1e11c542ea19
#
_cell.length_a   1.000
_cell.length_b   1.000
_cell.length_c   1.000
_cell.angle_alpha   90.00
_cell.angle_beta   90.00
_cell.angle_gamma   90.00
#
_symmetry.space_group_name_H-M   'P 1'
#
loop_
_entity.id
_entity.type
_entity.pdbx_description
1 polymer ?
#
loop_
_entity_poly.entity_id
_entity_poly.type
_entity_poly.pdbx_seq_one_letter_code
_entity_poly.pdbx_strand_id
1 'polypeptide(L)'
;MKKLLQLSIIILPVSFFLIFFILLTEENQFPGADYREFDLPVFELKILNNDVSIANSDLEGDYVMNVWASWCITCRIEHPYLASLAKNGIPIIGINYKDEKIDALEWLSKYGNPYQVTSSGL
;
A
#
# COMPACT_ATOMS: atom_id res chain seq x y z
N MET A 1 -23.15 -49.80 13.11
CA MET A 1 -23.64 -48.47 12.70
C MET A 1 -23.34 -47.36 13.76
N LYS A 2 -23.69 -47.56 15.05
CA LYS A 2 -23.45 -46.51 16.11
C LYS A 2 -21.98 -46.12 16.29
N LYS A 3 -21.03 -47.07 16.23
CA LYS A 3 -19.58 -46.77 16.39
C LYS A 3 -19.02 -45.98 15.18
N LEU A 4 -19.49 -46.24 13.98
CA LEU A 4 -19.10 -45.48 12.79
C LEU A 4 -19.62 -44.03 12.85
N LEU A 5 -20.85 -43.84 13.33
CA LEU A 5 -21.44 -42.53 13.51
C LEU A 5 -20.70 -41.69 14.61
N GLN A 6 -20.29 -42.34 15.69
CA GLN A 6 -19.49 -41.69 16.75
C GLN A 6 -18.09 -41.32 16.27
N LEU A 7 -17.50 -42.14 15.40
CA LEU A 7 -16.18 -41.86 14.83
C LEU A 7 -16.24 -40.68 13.84
N SER A 8 -17.29 -40.58 13.04
CA SER A 8 -17.46 -39.46 12.08
C SER A 8 -17.68 -38.14 12.76
N ILE A 9 -18.30 -38.07 13.93
CA ILE A 9 -18.51 -36.85 14.72
C ILE A 9 -17.18 -36.23 15.17
N ILE A 10 -16.15 -37.06 15.36
CA ILE A 10 -14.80 -36.59 15.77
C ILE A 10 -13.93 -36.33 14.54
N ILE A 11 -13.96 -37.22 13.55
CA ILE A 11 -13.08 -37.11 12.38
C ILE A 11 -13.40 -35.89 11.51
N LEU A 12 -14.69 -35.56 11.32
CA LEU A 12 -15.10 -34.41 10.48
C LEU A 12 -14.59 -33.06 11.02
N PRO A 13 -14.79 -32.70 12.31
CA PRO A 13 -14.26 -31.44 12.79
C PRO A 13 -12.72 -31.43 12.84
N VAL A 14 -12.08 -32.55 13.17
CA VAL A 14 -10.62 -32.63 13.17
C VAL A 14 -10.05 -32.41 11.77
N SER A 15 -10.61 -33.07 10.76
CA SER A 15 -10.19 -32.90 9.37
C SER A 15 -10.45 -31.46 8.86
N PHE A 16 -11.58 -30.86 9.27
CA PHE A 16 -11.89 -29.47 8.94
C PHE A 16 -10.87 -28.52 9.53
N PHE A 17 -10.55 -28.65 10.82
CA PHE A 17 -9.53 -27.82 11.47
C PHE A 17 -8.12 -28.02 10.89
N LEU A 18 -7.79 -29.25 10.50
CA LEU A 18 -6.50 -29.57 9.87
C LEU A 18 -6.38 -28.92 8.49
N ILE A 19 -7.41 -29.03 7.66
CA ILE A 19 -7.46 -28.38 6.35
C ILE A 19 -7.44 -26.85 6.51
N PHE A 20 -8.25 -26.32 7.43
CA PHE A 20 -8.27 -24.89 7.71
C PHE A 20 -6.91 -24.36 8.17
N PHE A 21 -6.23 -25.12 9.04
CA PHE A 21 -4.89 -24.77 9.51
C PHE A 21 -3.87 -24.82 8.35
N ILE A 22 -3.93 -25.83 7.49
CA ILE A 22 -3.06 -25.92 6.30
C ILE A 22 -3.30 -24.72 5.38
N LEU A 23 -4.57 -24.36 5.12
CA LEU A 23 -4.93 -23.21 4.28
C LEU A 23 -4.48 -21.87 4.90
N LEU A 24 -4.46 -21.76 6.24
CA LEU A 24 -3.94 -20.57 6.92
C LEU A 24 -2.41 -20.49 6.93
N THR A 25 -1.72 -21.63 6.86
CA THR A 25 -0.25 -21.69 6.85
C THR A 25 0.32 -21.69 5.44
N GLU A 26 -0.49 -21.91 4.40
CA GLU A 26 -0.06 -21.56 3.05
C GLU A 26 0.21 -20.05 3.04
N GLU A 27 1.47 -19.70 2.87
CA GLU A 27 1.93 -18.33 2.66
C GLU A 27 1.25 -17.81 1.39
N ASN A 28 0.03 -17.28 1.55
CA ASN A 28 -0.65 -16.57 0.50
C ASN A 28 0.20 -15.34 0.21
N GLN A 29 1.02 -15.42 -0.82
CA GLN A 29 1.62 -14.24 -1.42
C GLN A 29 0.44 -13.35 -1.83
N PHE A 30 0.17 -12.34 -1.00
CA PHE A 30 -0.80 -11.32 -1.36
C PHE A 30 -0.35 -10.74 -2.71
N PRO A 31 -1.20 -10.77 -3.74
CA PRO A 31 -0.87 -10.12 -5.00
C PRO A 31 -0.54 -8.65 -4.72
N GLY A 32 0.72 -8.27 -4.86
CA GLY A 32 1.21 -6.92 -4.57
C GLY A 32 2.15 -6.77 -3.37
N ALA A 33 2.30 -7.78 -2.51
CA ALA A 33 3.34 -7.82 -1.47
C ALA A 33 4.52 -8.69 -1.91
N ASP A 34 5.10 -8.36 -3.06
CA ASP A 34 6.32 -9.02 -3.51
C ASP A 34 7.52 -8.29 -2.88
N TYR A 35 8.12 -8.90 -1.86
CA TYR A 35 9.32 -8.39 -1.18
C TYR A 35 10.62 -8.64 -1.96
N ARG A 36 10.52 -8.99 -3.25
CA ARG A 36 11.70 -9.13 -4.10
C ARG A 36 12.23 -7.78 -4.49
N GLU A 37 13.53 -7.61 -4.37
CA GLU A 37 14.22 -6.46 -4.95
C GLU A 37 14.05 -6.51 -6.47
N PHE A 38 13.61 -5.42 -7.05
CA PHE A 38 13.53 -5.22 -8.49
C PHE A 38 13.92 -3.78 -8.82
N ASP A 39 14.51 -3.61 -9.98
CA ASP A 39 14.82 -2.28 -10.48
C ASP A 39 13.52 -1.53 -10.79
N LEU A 40 13.42 -0.30 -10.30
CA LEU A 40 12.29 0.56 -10.64
C LEU A 40 12.26 0.80 -12.15
N PRO A 41 11.12 0.61 -12.81
CA PRO A 41 10.98 0.97 -14.21
C PRO A 41 11.24 2.46 -14.40
N VAL A 42 11.66 2.85 -15.58
CA VAL A 42 11.77 4.26 -15.96
C VAL A 42 10.38 4.87 -15.94
N PHE A 43 10.21 5.93 -15.17
CA PHE A 43 8.97 6.69 -15.11
C PHE A 43 9.24 8.19 -15.18
N GLU A 44 8.24 8.91 -15.63
CA GLU A 44 8.17 10.37 -15.62
C GLU A 44 6.80 10.78 -15.06
N LEU A 45 6.77 11.55 -14.01
CA LEU A 45 5.57 11.97 -13.31
C LEU A 45 5.47 13.49 -13.29
N LYS A 46 4.31 14.02 -13.66
CA LYS A 46 4.05 15.47 -13.51
C LYS A 46 3.86 15.82 -12.05
N ILE A 47 4.44 16.92 -11.61
CA ILE A 47 4.27 17.42 -10.24
C ILE A 47 2.88 18.06 -10.09
N LEU A 48 2.21 17.78 -8.98
CA LEU A 48 0.84 18.21 -8.72
C LEU A 48 0.66 19.74 -8.78
N ASN A 49 1.66 20.51 -8.31
CA ASN A 49 1.57 21.96 -8.16
C ASN A 49 2.18 22.79 -9.30
N ASN A 50 2.90 22.16 -10.22
CA ASN A 50 3.55 22.84 -11.32
C ASN A 50 3.59 21.94 -12.56
N ASP A 51 3.84 22.54 -13.72
CA ASP A 51 3.93 21.82 -15.00
C ASP A 51 5.31 21.18 -15.22
N VAL A 52 6.07 20.95 -14.14
CA VAL A 52 7.37 20.28 -14.20
C VAL A 52 7.16 18.78 -14.01
N SER A 53 7.88 17.99 -14.78
CA SER A 53 7.95 16.54 -14.58
C SER A 53 9.18 16.18 -13.76
N ILE A 54 9.09 15.07 -13.02
CA ILE A 54 10.19 14.43 -12.31
C ILE A 54 10.33 12.99 -12.82
N ALA A 55 11.54 12.60 -13.17
CA ALA A 55 11.87 11.24 -13.55
C ALA A 55 12.55 10.50 -12.39
N ASN A 56 12.59 9.17 -12.46
CA ASN A 56 13.32 8.38 -11.47
C ASN A 56 14.81 8.71 -11.41
N SER A 57 15.41 9.20 -12.51
CA SER A 57 16.80 9.68 -12.55
C SER A 57 17.06 10.94 -11.71
N ASP A 58 16.02 11.69 -11.38
CA ASP A 58 16.12 12.93 -10.61
C ASP A 58 15.99 12.67 -9.10
N LEU A 59 15.69 11.43 -8.72
CA LEU A 59 15.56 10.98 -7.34
C LEU A 59 16.87 10.32 -6.89
N GLU A 60 17.54 10.91 -5.92
CA GLU A 60 18.79 10.40 -5.36
C GLU A 60 18.57 9.82 -3.95
N GLY A 61 19.33 8.77 -3.62
CA GLY A 61 19.32 8.13 -2.31
C GLY A 61 18.07 7.27 -2.05
N ASP A 62 17.90 6.90 -0.78
CA ASP A 62 16.78 6.06 -0.34
C ASP A 62 15.54 6.91 -0.09
N TYR A 63 14.40 6.49 -0.61
CA TYR A 63 13.11 7.15 -0.42
C TYR A 63 11.96 6.15 -0.34
N VAL A 64 10.89 6.57 0.28
CA VAL A 64 9.62 5.83 0.31
C VAL A 64 8.72 6.36 -0.80
N MET A 65 8.17 5.46 -1.61
CA MET A 65 7.18 5.80 -2.61
C MET A 65 5.79 5.41 -2.10
N ASN A 66 4.87 6.36 -2.02
CA ASN A 66 3.52 6.15 -1.53
C ASN A 66 2.48 6.52 -2.58
N VAL A 67 1.62 5.56 -2.94
CA VAL A 67 0.48 5.80 -3.83
C VAL A 67 -0.73 6.16 -2.97
N TRP A 68 -1.38 7.30 -3.27
CA TRP A 68 -2.48 7.83 -2.50
C TRP A 68 -3.53 8.54 -3.35
N ALA A 69 -4.69 8.81 -2.78
CA ALA A 69 -5.73 9.64 -3.38
C ALA A 69 -6.59 10.31 -2.29
N SER A 70 -7.24 11.42 -2.63
CA SER A 70 -8.14 12.14 -1.71
C SER A 70 -9.35 11.30 -1.27
N TRP A 71 -9.85 10.46 -2.15
CA TRP A 71 -10.97 9.54 -1.93
C TRP A 71 -10.58 8.24 -1.19
N CYS A 72 -9.28 7.99 -0.95
CA CYS A 72 -8.78 6.75 -0.36
C CYS A 72 -8.89 6.78 1.18
N ILE A 73 -9.79 5.99 1.75
CA ILE A 73 -10.00 5.94 3.21
C ILE A 73 -8.78 5.36 3.95
N THR A 74 -8.17 4.30 3.42
CA THR A 74 -6.97 3.70 4.03
C THR A 74 -5.79 4.64 4.00
N CYS A 75 -5.61 5.41 2.94
CA CYS A 75 -4.57 6.42 2.85
C CYS A 75 -4.70 7.48 3.96
N ARG A 76 -5.94 7.83 4.34
CA ARG A 76 -6.17 8.76 5.46
C ARG A 76 -5.78 8.18 6.81
N ILE A 77 -5.92 6.87 6.99
CA ILE A 77 -5.51 6.16 8.22
C ILE A 77 -3.99 6.08 8.31
N GLU A 78 -3.31 5.85 7.19
CA GLU A 78 -1.85 5.73 7.12
C GLU A 78 -1.12 7.08 7.16
N HIS A 79 -1.79 8.15 6.77
CA HIS A 79 -1.20 9.49 6.62
C HIS A 79 -0.44 10.02 7.85
N PRO A 80 -0.93 9.87 9.10
CA PRO A 80 -0.19 10.30 10.28
C PRO A 80 1.16 9.59 10.46
N TYR A 81 1.24 8.33 10.02
CA TYR A 81 2.49 7.57 10.07
C TYR A 81 3.50 8.08 9.03
N LEU A 82 3.03 8.37 7.82
CA LEU A 82 3.86 9.00 6.78
C LEU A 82 4.36 10.38 7.23
N ALA A 83 3.49 11.18 7.86
CA ALA A 83 3.88 12.47 8.42
C ALA A 83 4.96 12.34 9.52
N SER A 84 4.88 11.27 10.33
CA SER A 84 5.92 10.97 11.32
C SER A 84 7.24 10.55 10.67
N LEU A 85 7.21 9.72 9.63
CA LEU A 85 8.40 9.33 8.87
C LEU A 85 9.08 10.55 8.24
N ALA A 86 8.31 11.43 7.59
CA ALA A 86 8.83 12.66 7.00
C ALA A 86 9.49 13.58 8.04
N LYS A 87 8.89 13.71 9.24
CA LYS A 87 9.48 14.48 10.35
C LYS A 87 10.80 13.89 10.84
N ASN A 88 10.99 12.59 10.71
CA ASN A 88 12.24 11.91 11.04
C ASN A 88 13.26 11.95 9.90
N GLY A 89 13.01 12.74 8.85
CA GLY A 89 13.95 12.95 7.75
C GLY A 89 13.92 11.88 6.67
N ILE A 90 12.93 11.01 6.66
CA ILE A 90 12.76 10.01 5.60
C ILE A 90 12.09 10.68 4.40
N PRO A 91 12.75 10.71 3.22
CA PRO A 91 12.15 11.28 2.01
C PRO A 91 10.97 10.45 1.55
N ILE A 92 9.83 11.11 1.28
CA ILE A 92 8.63 10.43 0.78
C ILE A 92 8.18 11.07 -0.53
N ILE A 93 8.01 10.26 -1.55
CA ILE A 93 7.47 10.65 -2.86
C ILE A 93 6.01 10.21 -2.93
N GLY A 94 5.10 11.16 -3.08
CA GLY A 94 3.67 10.88 -3.20
C GLY A 94 3.27 10.72 -4.66
N ILE A 95 2.62 9.61 -5.00
CA ILE A 95 2.00 9.38 -6.31
C ILE A 95 0.50 9.50 -6.12
N ASN A 96 -0.07 10.61 -6.57
CA ASN A 96 -1.52 10.79 -6.55
C ASN A 96 -2.14 10.00 -7.71
N TYR A 97 -3.10 9.12 -7.41
CA TYR A 97 -3.62 8.16 -8.37
C TYR A 97 -5.11 8.37 -8.64
N LYS A 98 -5.46 8.57 -9.93
CA LYS A 98 -6.85 8.74 -10.38
C LYS A 98 -7.66 9.70 -9.49
N ASP A 99 -7.13 10.89 -9.28
CA ASP A 99 -7.68 11.91 -8.40
C ASP A 99 -7.77 13.25 -9.11
N GLU A 100 -8.72 14.07 -8.72
CA GLU A 100 -8.82 15.43 -9.22
C GLU A 100 -7.78 16.32 -8.51
N LYS A 101 -7.07 17.13 -9.29
CA LYS A 101 -6.02 18.02 -8.75
C LYS A 101 -6.51 18.89 -7.60
N ILE A 102 -7.73 19.42 -7.69
CA ILE A 102 -8.30 20.28 -6.66
C ILE A 102 -8.52 19.50 -5.38
N ASP A 103 -9.11 18.31 -5.47
CA ASP A 103 -9.41 17.45 -4.31
C ASP A 103 -8.12 16.98 -3.62
N ALA A 104 -7.11 16.63 -4.40
CA ALA A 104 -5.79 16.26 -3.89
C ALA A 104 -5.13 17.42 -3.13
N LEU A 105 -5.18 18.65 -3.66
CA LEU A 105 -4.61 19.83 -3.01
C LEU A 105 -5.36 20.21 -1.74
N GLU A 106 -6.69 20.17 -1.74
CA GLU A 106 -7.53 20.41 -0.56
C GLU A 106 -7.22 19.37 0.53
N TRP A 107 -7.09 18.11 0.13
CA TRP A 107 -6.76 17.02 1.04
C TRP A 107 -5.39 17.24 1.73
N LEU A 108 -4.35 17.57 0.97
CA LEU A 108 -3.02 17.88 1.51
C LEU A 108 -3.03 19.13 2.40
N SER A 109 -3.81 20.15 2.04
CA SER A 109 -3.99 21.35 2.87
C SER A 109 -4.64 21.02 4.21
N LYS A 110 -5.62 20.10 4.21
CA LYS A 110 -6.39 19.73 5.40
C LYS A 110 -5.62 18.81 6.35
N TYR A 111 -4.90 17.84 5.81
CA TYR A 111 -4.24 16.79 6.61
C TYR A 111 -2.72 16.94 6.73
N GLY A 112 -2.16 17.94 6.05
CA GLY A 112 -0.72 18.17 5.95
C GLY A 112 -0.10 17.47 4.72
N ASN A 113 1.09 17.90 4.33
CA ASN A 113 1.82 17.31 3.21
C ASN A 113 3.14 16.68 3.70
N PRO A 114 3.24 15.34 3.78
CA PRO A 114 4.46 14.63 4.17
C PRO A 114 5.43 14.43 3.00
N TYR A 115 5.01 14.73 1.77
CA TYR A 115 5.75 14.41 0.56
C TYR A 115 6.73 15.51 0.18
N GLN A 116 7.96 15.16 -0.15
CA GLN A 116 8.92 16.07 -0.78
C GLN A 116 8.47 16.45 -2.20
N VAL A 117 7.97 15.45 -2.92
CA VAL A 117 7.41 15.61 -4.26
C VAL A 117 6.08 14.87 -4.30
N THR A 118 5.08 15.48 -4.92
CA THR A 118 3.79 14.86 -5.18
C THR A 118 3.49 14.94 -6.66
N SER A 119 3.26 13.79 -7.30
CA SER A 119 2.84 13.77 -8.69
C SER A 119 1.35 14.06 -8.84
N SER A 120 0.96 14.67 -9.95
CA SER A 120 -0.43 14.67 -10.42
C SER A 120 -0.77 13.30 -11.01
N GLY A 121 -2.00 12.87 -10.80
CA GLY A 121 -2.51 11.54 -11.12
C GLY A 121 -2.09 10.92 -12.44
N LEU A 122 -2.01 9.60 -12.38
CA LEU A 122 -1.89 8.70 -13.54
C LEU A 122 -3.27 8.43 -14.12
#